data_78a8861da5411bd493a7d8d66d409530
#
_entry.id   78a8861da5411bd493a7d8d66d409530
#
_cell.length_a   1.000
_cell.length_b   1.000
_cell.length_c   1.000
_cell.angle_alpha   90.00
_cell.angle_beta   90.00
_cell.angle_gamma   90.00
#
_symmetry.space_group_name_H-M   'P 1'
#
loop_
_entity.id
_entity.type
_entity.pdbx_description
1 polymer ?
#
loop_
_entity_poly.entity_id
_entity_poly.type
_entity_poly.pdbx_seq_one_letter_code
_entity_poly.pdbx_strand_id
1 'polypeptide(L)'
;MRSTIKRAIMAAETNRAFLEVRGLCKSYGQDEARVEVLKGIDVALGKGEVCVLLGPSGSGKSTFLNIVGGLESADAGSIEVGGVTITDLPPSDLVEYRRRELGFVFQFYNLVPDLTVTENIEVCQYLSPNPLPMDDLLKSLGLWEHRRKFPHEISGGQQQRCAIGRALVRNPGLLLCDEPTGALEYHTSKEILELMEQVNRDYGCTIVIVTHNDAIKHMAHRILRLRDGELVANELNEHILPARELTW
;
A
#
# COMPACT_ATOMS: atom_id res chain seq x y z
N MET A 1 29.54 -14.50 25.29
CA MET A 1 29.32 -15.22 24.02
C MET A 1 27.85 -15.35 23.61
N ARG A 2 26.94 -15.90 24.44
CA ARG A 2 25.49 -16.02 24.09
C ARG A 2 24.76 -14.69 23.85
N SER A 3 25.14 -13.60 24.55
CA SER A 3 24.52 -12.26 24.41
C SER A 3 24.90 -11.57 23.09
N THR A 4 26.13 -11.76 22.62
CA THR A 4 26.63 -11.16 21.38
C THR A 4 26.02 -11.83 20.14
N ILE A 5 25.86 -13.17 20.20
CA ILE A 5 25.21 -13.94 19.14
C ILE A 5 23.71 -13.58 19.03
N LYS A 6 23.01 -13.43 20.19
CA LYS A 6 21.61 -13.02 20.22
C LYS A 6 21.41 -11.59 19.69
N ARG A 7 22.33 -10.67 19.99
CA ARG A 7 22.35 -9.32 19.40
C ARG A 7 22.67 -9.33 17.90
N ALA A 8 23.59 -10.17 17.44
CA ALA A 8 23.91 -10.30 16.03
C ALA A 8 22.75 -10.93 15.23
N ILE A 9 22.06 -11.94 15.80
CA ILE A 9 20.85 -12.55 15.19
C ILE A 9 19.71 -11.52 15.16
N MET A 10 19.45 -10.80 16.26
CA MET A 10 18.43 -9.73 16.28
C MET A 10 18.78 -8.58 15.32
N ALA A 11 20.07 -8.21 15.17
CA ALA A 11 20.50 -7.21 14.21
C ALA A 11 20.39 -7.70 12.75
N ALA A 12 20.60 -8.99 12.50
CA ALA A 12 20.39 -9.60 11.17
C ALA A 12 18.89 -9.73 10.82
N GLU A 13 18.05 -10.03 11.80
CA GLU A 13 16.59 -10.03 11.63
C GLU A 13 16.02 -8.60 11.42
N THR A 14 16.65 -7.58 12.02
CA THR A 14 16.26 -6.16 11.85
C THR A 14 16.70 -5.59 10.49
N ASN A 15 17.58 -6.27 9.75
CA ASN A 15 18.13 -5.79 8.48
C ASN A 15 17.55 -6.50 7.25
N ARG A 16 16.55 -7.39 7.42
CA ARG A 16 15.87 -8.05 6.30
C ARG A 16 14.74 -7.15 5.81
N ALA A 17 14.71 -6.88 4.50
CA ALA A 17 13.62 -6.14 3.88
C ALA A 17 12.28 -6.87 4.13
N PHE A 18 11.22 -6.10 4.41
CA PHE A 18 9.86 -6.63 4.53
C PHE A 18 9.23 -6.86 3.15
N LEU A 19 9.44 -5.91 2.21
CA LEU A 19 9.16 -6.06 0.79
C LEU A 19 10.48 -6.02 0.04
N GLU A 20 10.78 -7.08 -0.71
CA GLU A 20 11.94 -7.13 -1.58
C GLU A 20 11.51 -7.51 -3.00
N VAL A 21 11.86 -6.66 -3.96
CA VAL A 21 11.61 -6.85 -5.39
C VAL A 21 12.95 -6.88 -6.10
N ARG A 22 13.18 -7.89 -6.93
CA ARG A 22 14.44 -8.08 -7.65
C ARG A 22 14.20 -8.35 -9.13
N GLY A 23 14.74 -7.51 -9.99
CA GLY A 23 14.75 -7.65 -11.44
C GLY A 23 13.34 -7.78 -12.03
N LEU A 24 12.33 -7.09 -11.46
CA LEU A 24 10.94 -7.24 -11.86
C LEU A 24 10.71 -6.68 -13.27
N CYS A 25 10.24 -7.56 -14.19
CA CYS A 25 9.89 -7.20 -15.56
C CYS A 25 8.43 -7.52 -15.84
N LYS A 26 7.81 -6.66 -16.69
CA LYS A 26 6.46 -6.85 -17.21
C LYS A 26 6.30 -6.25 -18.59
N SER A 27 5.69 -7.02 -19.49
CA SER A 27 5.32 -6.57 -20.83
C SER A 27 3.86 -6.90 -21.12
N TYR A 28 3.25 -6.13 -22.00
CA TYR A 28 1.92 -6.39 -22.55
C TYR A 28 1.97 -6.45 -24.08
N GLY A 29 0.97 -7.08 -24.66
CA GLY A 29 0.91 -7.29 -26.11
C GLY A 29 1.73 -8.49 -26.59
N GLN A 30 1.71 -8.72 -27.90
CA GLN A 30 2.44 -9.80 -28.57
C GLN A 30 3.17 -9.23 -29.80
N ASP A 31 4.24 -9.90 -30.18
CA ASP A 31 5.05 -9.58 -31.38
C ASP A 31 5.43 -8.09 -31.46
N GLU A 32 5.14 -7.43 -32.56
CA GLU A 32 5.48 -6.02 -32.81
C GLU A 32 4.70 -5.03 -31.89
N ALA A 33 3.59 -5.44 -31.31
CA ALA A 33 2.81 -4.64 -30.35
C ALA A 33 3.23 -4.87 -28.90
N ARG A 34 4.31 -5.60 -28.64
CA ARG A 34 4.83 -5.82 -27.29
C ARG A 34 5.41 -4.53 -26.71
N VAL A 35 4.87 -4.13 -25.55
CA VAL A 35 5.32 -2.95 -24.80
C VAL A 35 5.87 -3.40 -23.45
N GLU A 36 7.13 -3.11 -23.20
CA GLU A 36 7.78 -3.36 -21.92
C GLU A 36 7.42 -2.24 -20.93
N VAL A 37 6.63 -2.58 -19.88
CA VAL A 37 6.07 -1.62 -18.91
C VAL A 37 6.91 -1.57 -17.64
N LEU A 38 7.54 -2.68 -17.23
CA LEU A 38 8.53 -2.71 -16.16
C LEU A 38 9.80 -3.39 -16.65
N LYS A 39 10.95 -2.77 -16.38
CA LYS A 39 12.26 -3.13 -16.98
C LYS A 39 13.31 -3.35 -15.90
N GLY A 40 13.20 -4.48 -15.17
CA GLY A 40 14.19 -4.86 -14.17
C GLY A 40 14.16 -3.98 -12.92
N ILE A 41 13.00 -3.86 -12.26
CA ILE A 41 12.83 -3.03 -11.05
C ILE A 41 13.40 -3.74 -9.83
N ASP A 42 14.27 -3.05 -9.08
CA ASP A 42 14.82 -3.48 -7.80
C ASP A 42 14.39 -2.53 -6.67
N VAL A 43 13.68 -3.04 -5.66
CA VAL A 43 13.20 -2.28 -4.51
C VAL A 43 13.32 -3.11 -3.23
N ALA A 44 13.77 -2.47 -2.15
CA ALA A 44 13.76 -3.07 -0.82
C ALA A 44 13.19 -2.08 0.19
N LEU A 45 12.13 -2.46 0.91
CA LEU A 45 11.48 -1.67 1.96
C LEU A 45 11.55 -2.39 3.30
N GLY A 46 11.86 -1.65 4.35
CA GLY A 46 11.79 -2.14 5.73
C GLY A 46 10.35 -2.30 6.23
N LYS A 47 10.17 -3.08 7.29
CA LYS A 47 8.86 -3.19 7.97
C LYS A 47 8.46 -1.84 8.57
N GLY A 48 7.21 -1.42 8.37
CA GLY A 48 6.68 -0.15 8.84
C GLY A 48 7.20 1.07 8.07
N GLU A 49 7.92 0.87 6.97
CA GLU A 49 8.39 1.97 6.11
C GLU A 49 7.23 2.52 5.28
N VAL A 50 7.11 3.84 5.18
CA VAL A 50 6.21 4.52 4.23
C VAL A 50 7.03 4.86 3.00
N CYS A 51 6.64 4.32 1.86
CA CYS A 51 7.27 4.54 0.56
C CYS A 51 6.32 5.28 -0.37
N VAL A 52 6.81 6.30 -1.06
CA VAL A 52 6.07 6.99 -2.12
C VAL A 52 6.72 6.67 -3.47
N LEU A 53 5.94 6.10 -4.38
CA LEU A 53 6.32 5.82 -5.76
C LEU A 53 5.74 6.89 -6.68
N LEU A 54 6.60 7.74 -7.19
CA LEU A 54 6.29 8.83 -8.10
C LEU A 54 6.56 8.46 -9.55
N GLY A 55 5.85 9.11 -10.46
CA GLY A 55 6.12 9.01 -11.90
C GLY A 55 4.95 9.54 -12.73
N PRO A 56 5.16 9.86 -14.02
CA PRO A 56 4.11 10.30 -14.91
C PRO A 56 3.06 9.20 -15.15
N SER A 57 1.91 9.59 -15.72
CA SER A 57 0.91 8.60 -16.16
C SER A 57 1.54 7.65 -17.18
N GLY A 58 1.22 6.37 -17.12
CA GLY A 58 1.76 5.32 -18.00
C GLY A 58 3.17 4.85 -17.68
N SER A 59 3.83 5.33 -16.60
CA SER A 59 5.20 4.89 -16.26
C SER A 59 5.30 3.47 -15.65
N GLY A 60 4.15 2.78 -15.40
CA GLY A 60 4.13 1.42 -14.86
C GLY A 60 3.80 1.32 -13.36
N LYS A 61 3.44 2.43 -12.69
CA LYS A 61 3.19 2.45 -11.23
C LYS A 61 2.08 1.50 -10.78
N SER A 62 0.91 1.57 -11.41
CA SER A 62 -0.22 0.69 -11.07
C SER A 62 0.08 -0.77 -11.43
N THR A 63 0.82 -1.02 -12.52
CA THR A 63 1.33 -2.36 -12.86
C THR A 63 2.25 -2.89 -11.76
N PHE A 64 3.17 -2.08 -11.26
CA PHE A 64 4.04 -2.43 -10.14
C PHE A 64 3.21 -2.79 -8.90
N LEU A 65 2.22 -1.94 -8.52
CA LEU A 65 1.33 -2.25 -7.38
C LEU A 65 0.54 -3.55 -7.59
N ASN A 66 -0.01 -3.77 -8.78
CA ASN A 66 -0.80 -4.97 -9.07
C ASN A 66 0.04 -6.24 -8.95
N ILE A 67 1.30 -6.21 -9.41
CA ILE A 67 2.17 -7.39 -9.31
C ILE A 67 2.62 -7.62 -7.86
N VAL A 68 3.01 -6.57 -7.12
CA VAL A 68 3.32 -6.67 -5.69
C VAL A 68 2.09 -7.13 -4.90
N GLY A 69 0.90 -6.71 -5.31
CA GLY A 69 -0.38 -7.15 -4.72
C GLY A 69 -0.79 -8.58 -5.11
N GLY A 70 -0.05 -9.26 -5.98
CA GLY A 70 -0.42 -10.60 -6.47
C GLY A 70 -1.74 -10.60 -7.25
N LEU A 71 -2.11 -9.47 -7.85
CA LEU A 71 -3.27 -9.32 -8.74
C LEU A 71 -2.89 -9.63 -10.18
N GLU A 72 -1.60 -9.50 -10.49
CA GLU A 72 -1.04 -9.75 -11.81
C GLU A 72 0.30 -10.47 -11.68
N SER A 73 0.65 -11.31 -12.68
CA SER A 73 1.92 -12.03 -12.73
C SER A 73 3.03 -11.17 -13.32
N ALA A 74 4.25 -11.32 -12.80
CA ALA A 74 5.46 -10.84 -13.44
C ALA A 74 5.84 -11.72 -14.65
N ASP A 75 6.59 -11.17 -15.60
CA ASP A 75 7.20 -11.94 -16.69
C ASP A 75 8.58 -12.46 -16.28
N ALA A 76 9.29 -11.70 -15.42
CA ALA A 76 10.58 -12.09 -14.83
C ALA A 76 10.80 -11.36 -13.51
N GLY A 77 11.80 -11.82 -12.74
CA GLY A 77 12.14 -11.28 -11.44
C GLY A 77 11.44 -12.00 -10.29
N SER A 78 11.70 -11.53 -9.07
CA SER A 78 11.12 -12.11 -7.85
C SER A 78 10.61 -11.04 -6.90
N ILE A 79 9.56 -11.37 -6.13
CA ILE A 79 8.99 -10.53 -5.08
C ILE A 79 8.87 -11.37 -3.81
N GLU A 80 9.45 -10.85 -2.73
CA GLU A 80 9.32 -11.40 -1.39
C GLU A 80 8.60 -10.39 -0.49
N VAL A 81 7.57 -10.82 0.24
CA VAL A 81 6.82 -10.02 1.21
C VAL A 81 6.76 -10.78 2.54
N GLY A 82 7.23 -10.17 3.62
CA GLY A 82 7.22 -10.79 4.94
C GLY A 82 7.96 -12.12 5.02
N GLY A 83 8.95 -12.34 4.14
CA GLY A 83 9.72 -13.59 4.04
C GLY A 83 9.10 -14.66 3.14
N VAL A 84 8.01 -14.34 2.42
CA VAL A 84 7.34 -15.26 1.47
C VAL A 84 7.57 -14.77 0.05
N THR A 85 8.15 -15.60 -0.81
CA THR A 85 8.29 -15.31 -2.24
C THR A 85 6.95 -15.51 -2.92
N ILE A 86 6.32 -14.42 -3.39
CA ILE A 86 4.97 -14.44 -3.96
C ILE A 86 4.94 -14.75 -5.46
N THR A 87 6.03 -14.52 -6.18
CA THR A 87 6.12 -14.75 -7.63
C THR A 87 6.00 -16.21 -8.01
N ASP A 88 6.37 -17.12 -7.10
CA ASP A 88 6.35 -18.56 -7.34
C ASP A 88 5.08 -19.26 -6.77
N LEU A 89 4.18 -18.47 -6.14
CA LEU A 89 2.98 -19.02 -5.52
C LEU A 89 1.93 -19.41 -6.57
N PRO A 90 1.29 -20.59 -6.40
CA PRO A 90 0.13 -20.92 -7.18
C PRO A 90 -1.05 -19.98 -6.90
N PRO A 91 -2.05 -19.88 -7.80
CA PRO A 91 -3.18 -18.96 -7.63
C PRO A 91 -3.92 -19.09 -6.30
N SER A 92 -4.05 -20.32 -5.76
CA SER A 92 -4.66 -20.57 -4.44
C SER A 92 -3.91 -19.87 -3.30
N ASP A 93 -2.58 -19.92 -3.34
CA ASP A 93 -1.73 -19.39 -2.27
C ASP A 93 -1.59 -17.87 -2.40
N LEU A 94 -1.68 -17.30 -3.61
CA LEU A 94 -1.83 -15.86 -3.83
C LEU A 94 -3.13 -15.32 -3.21
N VAL A 95 -4.22 -16.11 -3.19
CA VAL A 95 -5.44 -15.73 -2.47
C VAL A 95 -5.16 -15.61 -0.97
N GLU A 96 -4.44 -16.58 -0.39
CA GLU A 96 -4.10 -16.56 1.03
C GLU A 96 -3.12 -15.42 1.38
N TYR A 97 -2.12 -15.16 0.51
CA TYR A 97 -1.25 -13.99 0.62
C TYR A 97 -2.06 -12.69 0.69
N ARG A 98 -2.98 -12.46 -0.25
CA ARG A 98 -3.84 -11.26 -0.27
C ARG A 98 -4.74 -11.17 0.96
N ARG A 99 -5.18 -12.30 1.50
CA ARG A 99 -6.01 -12.34 2.71
C ARG A 99 -5.27 -11.93 3.96
N ARG A 100 -4.02 -12.36 4.11
CA ARG A 100 -3.24 -12.19 5.34
C ARG A 100 -2.39 -10.94 5.36
N GLU A 101 -1.68 -10.68 4.27
CA GLU A 101 -0.60 -9.70 4.26
C GLU A 101 -1.00 -8.37 3.60
N LEU A 102 -2.04 -8.37 2.75
CA LEU A 102 -2.28 -7.25 1.85
C LEU A 102 -3.55 -6.47 2.17
N GLY A 103 -3.43 -5.14 2.34
CA GLY A 103 -4.50 -4.17 2.15
C GLY A 103 -4.33 -3.44 0.81
N PHE A 104 -5.41 -3.17 0.10
CA PHE A 104 -5.37 -2.40 -1.14
C PHE A 104 -6.38 -1.25 -1.09
N VAL A 105 -5.90 -0.02 -1.36
CA VAL A 105 -6.70 1.21 -1.45
C VAL A 105 -6.62 1.71 -2.87
N PHE A 106 -7.77 1.81 -3.55
CA PHE A 106 -7.88 2.25 -4.94
C PHE A 106 -8.22 3.74 -5.02
N GLN A 107 -7.93 4.36 -6.14
CA GLN A 107 -8.26 5.76 -6.44
C GLN A 107 -9.77 6.04 -6.37
N PHE A 108 -10.59 5.12 -6.89
CA PHE A 108 -12.05 5.21 -6.85
C PHE A 108 -12.57 4.25 -5.77
N TYR A 109 -12.68 4.66 -4.59
CA TYR A 109 -13.12 3.99 -3.35
C TYR A 109 -13.60 2.53 -3.45
N ASN A 110 -14.27 2.14 -4.55
CA ASN A 110 -14.80 0.80 -4.86
C ASN A 110 -15.66 0.24 -3.73
N LEU A 111 -16.44 1.11 -3.08
CA LEU A 111 -17.40 0.71 -2.06
C LEU A 111 -18.59 0.03 -2.70
N VAL A 112 -19.17 -0.92 -1.98
CA VAL A 112 -20.44 -1.55 -2.36
C VAL A 112 -21.56 -0.57 -2.02
N PRO A 113 -22.33 -0.05 -3.00
CA PRO A 113 -23.26 1.06 -2.78
C PRO A 113 -24.44 0.69 -1.87
N ASP A 114 -24.84 -0.58 -1.84
CA ASP A 114 -25.98 -1.10 -1.06
C ASP A 114 -25.55 -1.59 0.34
N LEU A 115 -24.31 -1.40 0.73
CA LEU A 115 -23.79 -1.69 2.07
C LEU A 115 -23.49 -0.39 2.81
N THR A 116 -23.79 -0.35 4.11
CA THR A 116 -23.41 0.74 5.00
C THR A 116 -21.89 0.83 5.14
N VAL A 117 -21.38 1.89 5.76
CA VAL A 117 -19.95 2.06 6.10
C VAL A 117 -19.44 0.86 6.89
N THR A 118 -20.16 0.44 7.93
CA THR A 118 -19.76 -0.74 8.73
C THR A 118 -19.71 -1.99 7.87
N GLU A 119 -20.76 -2.28 7.13
CA GLU A 119 -20.85 -3.49 6.30
C GLU A 119 -19.80 -3.52 5.19
N ASN A 120 -19.46 -2.37 4.58
CA ASN A 120 -18.36 -2.27 3.61
C ASN A 120 -16.99 -2.66 4.21
N ILE A 121 -16.77 -2.41 5.50
CA ILE A 121 -15.54 -2.82 6.19
C ILE A 121 -15.67 -4.28 6.64
N GLU A 122 -16.81 -4.67 7.18
CA GLU A 122 -17.09 -5.97 7.79
C GLU A 122 -16.95 -7.13 6.80
N VAL A 123 -17.33 -6.93 5.52
CA VAL A 123 -17.15 -7.98 4.49
C VAL A 123 -15.71 -8.48 4.35
N CYS A 124 -14.72 -7.64 4.71
CA CYS A 124 -13.32 -8.02 4.71
C CYS A 124 -12.84 -8.55 6.07
N GLN A 125 -13.53 -8.26 7.15
CA GLN A 125 -13.17 -8.71 8.51
C GLN A 125 -13.18 -10.23 8.61
N TYR A 126 -14.19 -10.88 8.04
CA TYR A 126 -14.32 -12.36 8.05
C TYR A 126 -13.23 -13.08 7.26
N LEU A 127 -12.45 -12.36 6.47
CA LEU A 127 -11.33 -12.93 5.71
C LEU A 127 -10.04 -13.05 6.53
N SER A 128 -9.95 -12.39 7.70
CA SER A 128 -8.76 -12.40 8.54
C SER A 128 -8.92 -13.31 9.76
N PRO A 129 -7.89 -14.07 10.15
CA PRO A 129 -7.89 -14.81 11.41
C PRO A 129 -7.70 -13.91 12.63
N ASN A 130 -7.18 -12.69 12.45
CA ASN A 130 -6.88 -11.72 13.52
C ASN A 130 -7.25 -10.30 13.06
N PRO A 131 -8.55 -10.00 12.84
CA PRO A 131 -8.98 -8.69 12.37
C PRO A 131 -8.82 -7.63 13.48
N LEU A 132 -8.69 -6.37 13.05
CA LEU A 132 -8.76 -5.24 13.97
C LEU A 132 -10.16 -5.13 14.58
N PRO A 133 -10.28 -4.68 15.85
CA PRO A 133 -11.56 -4.42 16.48
C PRO A 133 -12.34 -3.35 15.71
N MET A 134 -13.55 -3.66 15.23
CA MET A 134 -14.35 -2.81 14.35
C MET A 134 -14.64 -1.43 14.95
N ASP A 135 -15.05 -1.41 16.22
CA ASP A 135 -15.43 -0.16 16.88
C ASP A 135 -14.23 0.80 17.01
N ASP A 136 -13.05 0.27 17.34
CA ASP A 136 -11.83 1.05 17.48
C ASP A 136 -11.35 1.55 16.12
N LEU A 137 -11.45 0.70 15.08
CA LEU A 137 -11.13 1.08 13.71
C LEU A 137 -12.06 2.19 13.20
N LEU A 138 -13.38 2.06 13.39
CA LEU A 138 -14.34 3.10 12.99
C LEU A 138 -14.09 4.44 13.68
N LYS A 139 -13.71 4.40 14.97
CA LYS A 139 -13.36 5.61 15.73
C LYS A 139 -12.06 6.25 15.22
N SER A 140 -11.01 5.46 15.01
CA SER A 140 -9.72 5.95 14.51
C SER A 140 -9.83 6.56 13.11
N LEU A 141 -10.73 6.02 12.28
CA LEU A 141 -11.04 6.55 10.95
C LEU A 141 -11.96 7.78 10.97
N GLY A 142 -12.52 8.16 12.14
CA GLY A 142 -13.52 9.24 12.25
C GLY A 142 -14.86 8.90 11.57
N LEU A 143 -15.19 7.61 11.48
CA LEU A 143 -16.41 7.11 10.80
C LEU A 143 -17.49 6.64 11.77
N TRP A 144 -17.25 6.69 13.08
CA TRP A 144 -18.20 6.17 14.07
C TRP A 144 -19.60 6.72 13.94
N GLU A 145 -19.75 8.04 13.76
CA GLU A 145 -21.06 8.70 13.61
C GLU A 145 -21.72 8.41 12.25
N HIS A 146 -20.92 7.96 11.27
CA HIS A 146 -21.37 7.65 9.93
C HIS A 146 -21.52 6.15 9.65
N ARG A 147 -21.27 5.29 10.63
CA ARG A 147 -21.15 3.84 10.47
C ARG A 147 -22.37 3.13 9.86
N ARG A 148 -23.57 3.74 10.04
CA ARG A 148 -24.84 3.22 9.51
C ARG A 148 -25.28 3.86 8.21
N LYS A 149 -24.53 4.84 7.69
CA LYS A 149 -24.82 5.50 6.42
C LYS A 149 -24.30 4.68 5.24
N PHE A 150 -24.97 4.86 4.11
CA PHE A 150 -24.56 4.30 2.84
C PHE A 150 -23.53 5.20 2.13
N PRO A 151 -22.75 4.68 1.15
CA PRO A 151 -21.74 5.48 0.43
C PRO A 151 -22.29 6.79 -0.17
N HIS A 152 -23.51 6.80 -0.69
CA HIS A 152 -24.12 7.99 -1.27
C HIS A 152 -24.55 9.07 -0.25
N GLU A 153 -24.55 8.75 1.05
CA GLU A 153 -24.90 9.66 2.15
C GLU A 153 -23.69 10.29 2.83
N ILE A 154 -22.46 9.98 2.37
CA ILE A 154 -21.21 10.43 2.97
C ILE A 154 -20.32 11.13 1.94
N SER A 155 -19.45 12.03 2.41
CA SER A 155 -18.51 12.78 1.56
C SER A 155 -17.45 11.86 0.92
N GLY A 156 -16.81 12.32 -0.18
CA GLY A 156 -15.71 11.60 -0.82
C GLY A 156 -14.56 11.24 0.14
N GLY A 157 -14.22 12.17 1.04
CA GLY A 157 -13.21 11.88 2.08
C GLY A 157 -13.65 10.80 3.07
N GLN A 158 -14.94 10.76 3.44
CA GLN A 158 -15.49 9.69 4.27
C GLN A 158 -15.56 8.37 3.53
N GLN A 159 -15.86 8.38 2.23
CA GLN A 159 -15.80 7.19 1.39
C GLN A 159 -14.36 6.65 1.30
N GLN A 160 -13.37 7.53 1.15
CA GLN A 160 -11.95 7.13 1.14
C GLN A 160 -11.51 6.55 2.50
N ARG A 161 -11.93 7.16 3.62
CA ARG A 161 -11.69 6.61 4.95
C ARG A 161 -12.32 5.22 5.12
N CYS A 162 -13.52 5.00 4.57
CA CYS A 162 -14.18 3.70 4.54
C CYS A 162 -13.40 2.67 3.70
N ALA A 163 -12.89 3.05 2.52
CA ALA A 163 -12.04 2.20 1.69
C ALA A 163 -10.73 1.83 2.40
N ILE A 164 -10.11 2.78 3.11
CA ILE A 164 -8.94 2.53 3.96
C ILE A 164 -9.30 1.56 5.10
N GLY A 165 -10.43 1.77 5.77
CA GLY A 165 -10.91 0.86 6.83
C GLY A 165 -11.12 -0.56 6.34
N ARG A 166 -11.73 -0.72 5.18
CA ARG A 166 -11.91 -2.02 4.52
C ARG A 166 -10.57 -2.71 4.21
N ALA A 167 -9.56 -1.95 3.82
CA ALA A 167 -8.23 -2.49 3.58
C ALA A 167 -7.51 -2.89 4.89
N LEU A 168 -7.70 -2.08 5.96
CA LEU A 168 -7.02 -2.24 7.25
C LEU A 168 -7.64 -3.28 8.18
N VAL A 169 -8.97 -3.50 8.10
CA VAL A 169 -9.67 -4.36 9.08
C VAL A 169 -9.06 -5.76 9.20
N ARG A 170 -8.41 -6.24 8.15
CA ARG A 170 -7.68 -7.52 8.13
C ARG A 170 -6.34 -7.49 8.86
N ASN A 171 -5.91 -6.32 9.36
CA ASN A 171 -4.61 -6.10 10.00
C ASN A 171 -3.42 -6.50 9.10
N PRO A 172 -3.32 -5.92 7.88
CA PRO A 172 -2.31 -6.32 6.88
C PRO A 172 -0.91 -5.83 7.26
N GLY A 173 0.12 -6.59 6.87
CA GLY A 173 1.51 -6.16 6.98
C GLY A 173 1.90 -5.12 5.91
N LEU A 174 1.21 -5.14 4.74
CA LEU A 174 1.45 -4.27 3.59
C LEU A 174 0.17 -3.58 3.14
N LEU A 175 0.19 -2.25 3.04
CA LEU A 175 -0.89 -1.44 2.48
C LEU A 175 -0.42 -0.81 1.15
N LEU A 176 -1.05 -1.20 0.06
CA LEU A 176 -0.82 -0.65 -1.28
C LEU A 176 -1.90 0.38 -1.60
N CYS A 177 -1.50 1.59 -1.98
CA CYS A 177 -2.41 2.71 -2.22
C CYS A 177 -2.15 3.28 -3.61
N ASP A 178 -3.13 3.12 -4.51
CA ASP A 178 -3.08 3.68 -5.86
C ASP A 178 -3.84 5.01 -5.88
N GLU A 179 -3.11 6.13 -5.97
CA GLU A 179 -3.63 7.50 -5.99
C GLU A 179 -4.68 7.78 -4.87
N PRO A 180 -4.37 7.53 -3.59
CA PRO A 180 -5.38 7.56 -2.52
C PRO A 180 -6.00 8.93 -2.26
N THR A 181 -5.44 9.98 -2.84
CA THR A 181 -5.92 11.37 -2.75
C THR A 181 -6.34 11.97 -4.08
N GLY A 182 -6.22 11.22 -5.19
CA GLY A 182 -6.38 11.72 -6.55
C GLY A 182 -7.78 12.23 -6.90
N ALA A 183 -8.81 11.80 -6.17
CA ALA A 183 -10.21 12.23 -6.37
C ALA A 183 -10.69 13.23 -5.30
N LEU A 184 -9.79 13.77 -4.46
CA LEU A 184 -10.12 14.58 -3.30
C LEU A 184 -9.60 16.01 -3.44
N GLU A 185 -10.31 16.96 -2.82
CA GLU A 185 -9.85 18.33 -2.65
C GLU A 185 -8.64 18.41 -1.70
N TYR A 186 -7.88 19.49 -1.80
CA TYR A 186 -6.64 19.72 -1.04
C TYR A 186 -6.76 19.41 0.45
N HIS A 187 -7.75 20.01 1.14
CA HIS A 187 -7.91 19.84 2.58
C HIS A 187 -8.21 18.38 2.95
N THR A 188 -9.13 17.76 2.24
CA THR A 188 -9.51 16.36 2.44
C THR A 188 -8.34 15.42 2.13
N SER A 189 -7.55 15.70 1.08
CA SER A 189 -6.34 14.95 0.75
C SER A 189 -5.36 14.95 1.91
N LYS A 190 -5.16 16.12 2.53
CA LYS A 190 -4.28 16.27 3.68
C LYS A 190 -4.73 15.45 4.88
N GLU A 191 -6.04 15.47 5.18
CA GLU A 191 -6.62 14.64 6.24
C GLU A 191 -6.44 13.14 5.98
N ILE A 192 -6.53 12.69 4.72
CA ILE A 192 -6.28 11.29 4.36
C ILE A 192 -4.80 10.92 4.55
N LEU A 193 -3.87 11.81 4.20
CA LEU A 193 -2.45 11.57 4.42
C LEU A 193 -2.09 11.54 5.91
N GLU A 194 -2.67 12.42 6.73
CA GLU A 194 -2.55 12.37 8.19
C GLU A 194 -3.08 11.05 8.77
N LEU A 195 -4.21 10.58 8.26
CA LEU A 195 -4.77 9.28 8.65
C LEU A 195 -3.81 8.13 8.27
N MET A 196 -3.20 8.16 7.08
CA MET A 196 -2.25 7.12 6.66
C MET A 196 -0.98 7.14 7.51
N GLU A 197 -0.48 8.32 7.88
CA GLU A 197 0.63 8.47 8.84
C GLU A 197 0.27 7.89 10.22
N GLN A 198 -0.93 8.16 10.71
CA GLN A 198 -1.44 7.59 11.96
C GLN A 198 -1.54 6.06 11.88
N VAL A 199 -2.12 5.53 10.82
CA VAL A 199 -2.23 4.07 10.56
C VAL A 199 -0.86 3.40 10.55
N ASN A 200 0.11 3.98 9.86
CA ASN A 200 1.48 3.46 9.85
C ASN A 200 2.07 3.39 11.27
N ARG A 201 1.91 4.45 12.04
CA ARG A 201 2.42 4.55 13.42
C ARG A 201 1.71 3.59 14.38
N ASP A 202 0.37 3.51 14.31
CA ASP A 202 -0.44 2.78 15.30
C ASP A 202 -0.44 1.27 15.04
N TYR A 203 -0.38 0.85 13.77
CA TYR A 203 -0.46 -0.57 13.36
C TYR A 203 0.86 -1.14 12.83
N GLY A 204 1.89 -0.31 12.62
CA GLY A 204 3.20 -0.75 12.10
C GLY A 204 3.13 -1.30 10.67
N CYS A 205 2.08 -0.96 9.92
CA CYS A 205 1.86 -1.41 8.54
C CYS A 205 2.84 -0.73 7.59
N THR A 206 3.51 -1.49 6.74
CA THR A 206 4.32 -0.94 5.63
C THR A 206 3.38 -0.37 4.57
N ILE A 207 3.63 0.86 4.11
CA ILE A 207 2.72 1.54 3.16
C ILE A 207 3.48 1.90 1.88
N VAL A 208 2.89 1.55 0.73
CA VAL A 208 3.36 2.03 -0.57
C VAL A 208 2.27 2.90 -1.18
N ILE A 209 2.57 4.18 -1.38
CA ILE A 209 1.67 5.16 -2.00
C ILE A 209 2.16 5.44 -3.40
N VAL A 210 1.35 5.11 -4.39
CA VAL A 210 1.55 5.55 -5.78
C VAL A 210 0.82 6.87 -5.97
N THR A 211 1.53 7.86 -6.50
CA THR A 211 0.92 9.17 -6.81
C THR A 211 1.72 9.93 -7.87
N HIS A 212 1.07 10.91 -8.48
CA HIS A 212 1.72 11.93 -9.31
C HIS A 212 1.95 13.25 -8.56
N ASN A 213 1.44 13.40 -7.34
CA ASN A 213 1.64 14.58 -6.51
C ASN A 213 3.01 14.51 -5.81
N ASP A 214 3.96 15.34 -6.30
CA ASP A 214 5.35 15.35 -5.81
C ASP A 214 5.47 15.81 -4.35
N ALA A 215 4.51 16.57 -3.82
CA ALA A 215 4.56 17.05 -2.43
C ALA A 215 4.41 15.91 -1.41
N ILE A 216 3.73 14.82 -1.75
CA ILE A 216 3.50 13.68 -0.84
C ILE A 216 4.82 12.97 -0.48
N LYS A 217 5.85 13.06 -1.32
CA LYS A 217 7.17 12.48 -1.03
C LYS A 217 7.77 12.93 0.30
N HIS A 218 7.45 14.16 0.72
CA HIS A 218 8.07 14.73 1.93
C HIS A 218 7.62 14.06 3.23
N MET A 219 6.49 13.34 3.23
CA MET A 219 6.08 12.54 4.38
C MET A 219 6.60 11.09 4.37
N ALA A 220 7.19 10.66 3.27
CA ALA A 220 7.67 9.29 3.10
C ALA A 220 9.04 9.07 3.74
N HIS A 221 9.31 7.83 4.19
CA HIS A 221 10.63 7.38 4.58
C HIS A 221 11.52 7.10 3.35
N ARG A 222 10.90 6.63 2.25
CA ARG A 222 11.58 6.31 0.99
C ARG A 222 10.83 6.88 -0.19
N ILE A 223 11.59 7.42 -1.13
CA ILE A 223 11.09 7.99 -2.37
C ILE A 223 11.60 7.17 -3.53
N LEU A 224 10.67 6.65 -4.32
CA LEU A 224 10.94 5.94 -5.57
C LEU A 224 10.43 6.78 -6.74
N ARG A 225 11.20 6.81 -7.84
CA ARG A 225 10.74 7.45 -9.08
C ARG A 225 10.77 6.46 -10.23
N LEU A 226 9.62 6.22 -10.82
CA LEU A 226 9.45 5.35 -11.99
C LEU A 226 9.26 6.21 -13.24
N ARG A 227 10.06 5.95 -14.25
CA ARG A 227 9.96 6.62 -15.55
C ARG A 227 10.23 5.62 -16.67
N ASP A 228 9.34 5.56 -17.65
CA ASP A 228 9.46 4.71 -18.84
C ASP A 228 9.75 3.22 -18.49
N GLY A 229 9.16 2.73 -17.38
CA GLY A 229 9.33 1.38 -16.88
C GLY A 229 10.61 1.13 -16.08
N GLU A 230 11.44 2.13 -15.84
CA GLU A 230 12.70 2.02 -15.10
C GLU A 230 12.63 2.80 -13.77
N LEU A 231 13.28 2.27 -12.74
CA LEU A 231 13.44 2.97 -11.47
C LEU A 231 14.62 3.94 -11.57
N VAL A 232 14.32 5.23 -11.76
CA VAL A 232 15.33 6.27 -11.94
C VAL A 232 15.82 6.90 -10.64
N ALA A 233 15.12 6.68 -9.51
CA ALA A 233 15.55 7.09 -8.18
C ALA A 233 15.01 6.12 -7.12
N ASN A 234 15.83 5.87 -6.09
CA ASN A 234 15.51 5.12 -4.87
C ASN A 234 16.27 5.79 -3.72
N GLU A 235 15.60 6.68 -3.01
CA GLU A 235 16.22 7.60 -2.07
C GLU A 235 15.58 7.45 -0.68
N LEU A 236 16.40 7.43 0.37
CA LEU A 236 15.92 7.61 1.74
C LEU A 236 15.66 9.10 1.98
N ASN A 237 14.54 9.41 2.60
CA ASN A 237 14.21 10.77 2.98
C ASN A 237 14.81 11.07 4.36
N GLU A 238 15.80 11.93 4.40
CA GLU A 238 16.46 12.35 5.65
C GLU A 238 15.64 13.37 6.45
N HIS A 239 14.63 14.02 5.82
CA HIS A 239 13.80 15.07 6.41
C HIS A 239 12.32 14.79 6.19
N ILE A 240 11.76 13.91 7.02
CA ILE A 240 10.34 13.52 6.95
C ILE A 240 9.51 14.63 7.60
N LEU A 241 8.58 15.19 6.81
CA LEU A 241 7.61 16.15 7.30
C LEU A 241 6.31 15.45 7.71
N PRO A 242 5.68 15.88 8.81
CA PRO A 242 4.32 15.44 9.13
C PRO A 242 3.36 15.78 7.99
N ALA A 243 2.40 14.91 7.71
CA ALA A 243 1.43 15.10 6.61
C ALA A 243 0.68 16.42 6.70
N ARG A 244 0.40 16.91 7.92
CA ARG A 244 -0.22 18.23 8.17
C ARG A 244 0.61 19.43 7.71
N GLU A 245 1.91 19.27 7.48
CA GLU A 245 2.82 20.36 7.06
C GLU A 245 3.04 20.39 5.55
N LEU A 246 2.52 19.38 4.82
CA LEU A 246 2.61 19.34 3.37
C LEU A 246 1.83 20.49 2.73
N THR A 247 2.39 21.02 1.65
CA THR A 247 1.79 22.10 0.83
C THR A 247 2.00 21.80 -0.65
N TRP A 248 0.97 21.98 -1.48
CA TRP A 248 1.00 21.85 -2.94
C TRP A 248 -0.05 22.70 -3.62
#